data_e7a077a8d1c3128f678fb84bd577e2ae
#
_entry.id   e7a077a8d1c3128f678fb84bd577e2ae
#
_cell.length_a   1.000
_cell.length_b   1.000
_cell.length_c   1.000
_cell.angle_alpha   90.00
_cell.angle_beta   90.00
_cell.angle_gamma   90.00
#
_symmetry.space_group_name_H-M   'P 1'
#
loop_
_entity.id
_entity.type
_entity.pdbx_description
1 polymer ?
#
loop_
_entity_poly.entity_id
_entity_poly.type
_entity_poly.pdbx_seq_one_letter_code
_entity_poly.pdbx_strand_id
1 'polypeptide(L)'
;YAREHKRGGAWMDDCVGSLRYADGHLQKPVAYLTCNFNRPVGNKPALFTHDEVTTLFHEFGHGIHHMLTKIDTAGVSGINGVPWDAVELPSQFLENWCWQPEALSFISGHYETGEPLPQAMLDKLLAAKNYQAALFILRQLEFGLFDFRLHYEYQPSAGAKIMQTLAEVKKLVSVMPSPSWGRFPHAFSHIFAGGYAAGYYSYLWAEVLSADA
;
A
#
# COMPACT_ATOMS: atom_id res chain seq x y z
N TYR A 1 -3.05 16.10 8.66
CA TYR A 1 -3.93 17.26 8.46
C TYR A 1 -5.08 16.88 7.52
N ALA A 2 -6.32 16.97 8.01
CA ALA A 2 -7.52 16.78 7.19
C ALA A 2 -7.76 18.04 6.34
N ARG A 3 -7.61 17.90 5.01
CA ARG A 3 -7.88 18.99 4.07
C ARG A 3 -9.19 18.75 3.32
N GLU A 4 -9.84 19.81 2.89
CA GLU A 4 -11.08 19.73 2.13
C GLU A 4 -10.87 19.11 0.75
N HIS A 5 -9.79 19.51 0.09
CA HIS A 5 -9.40 18.98 -1.22
C HIS A 5 -8.11 18.16 -1.08
N LYS A 6 -8.21 16.85 -1.29
CA LYS A 6 -7.09 15.90 -1.27
C LYS A 6 -7.13 15.03 -2.53
N ARG A 7 -5.94 14.58 -2.95
CA ARG A 7 -5.84 13.46 -3.91
C ARG A 7 -6.17 12.16 -3.19
N GLY A 8 -6.73 11.19 -3.91
CA GLY A 8 -6.91 9.83 -3.40
C GLY A 8 -5.57 9.11 -3.24
N GLY A 9 -5.60 8.00 -2.49
CA GLY A 9 -4.43 7.17 -2.23
C GLY A 9 -3.68 7.55 -0.95
N ALA A 10 -2.72 6.70 -0.60
CA ALA A 10 -1.78 6.91 0.47
C ALA A 10 -0.37 6.63 -0.05
N TRP A 11 0.64 7.21 0.55
CA TRP A 11 2.04 6.98 0.20
C TRP A 11 2.97 7.52 1.29
N MET A 12 4.17 6.96 1.34
CA MET A 12 5.30 7.55 2.06
C MET A 12 6.22 8.24 1.06
N ASP A 13 6.70 9.43 1.44
CA ASP A 13 7.75 10.16 0.75
C ASP A 13 8.99 10.31 1.63
N ASP A 14 10.17 10.18 1.07
CA ASP A 14 11.41 10.51 1.73
C ASP A 14 11.73 12.01 1.59
N CYS A 15 11.90 12.68 2.70
CA CYS A 15 12.33 14.08 2.73
C CYS A 15 13.86 14.18 2.58
N VAL A 16 14.57 13.42 3.42
CA VAL A 16 16.02 13.28 3.39
C VAL A 16 16.42 11.89 3.86
N GLY A 17 17.44 11.30 3.25
CA GLY A 17 18.06 10.06 3.68
C GLY A 17 19.07 10.27 4.81
N SER A 18 19.57 9.18 5.38
CA SER A 18 20.71 9.24 6.28
C SER A 18 21.99 9.54 5.49
N LEU A 19 22.77 10.48 5.96
CA LEU A 19 24.01 10.88 5.33
C LEU A 19 25.06 11.24 6.39
N ARG A 20 26.25 10.66 6.27
CA ARG A 20 27.42 11.08 7.05
C ARG A 20 28.24 12.10 6.28
N TYR A 21 28.35 13.27 6.84
CA TYR A 21 29.21 14.34 6.32
C TYR A 21 30.69 14.11 6.61
N ALA A 22 31.56 14.81 5.88
CA ALA A 22 33.01 14.69 6.03
C ALA A 22 33.54 15.11 7.42
N ASP A 23 32.81 15.97 8.11
CA ASP A 23 33.10 16.40 9.49
C ASP A 23 32.62 15.39 10.55
N GLY A 24 32.03 14.27 10.15
CA GLY A 24 31.50 13.21 11.02
C GLY A 24 30.06 13.43 11.47
N HIS A 25 29.44 14.57 11.15
CA HIS A 25 28.02 14.80 11.45
C HIS A 25 27.13 13.80 10.70
N LEU A 26 26.10 13.27 11.38
CA LEU A 26 25.12 12.36 10.80
C LEU A 26 23.78 13.07 10.64
N GLN A 27 23.37 13.29 9.40
CA GLN A 27 22.00 13.66 9.06
C GLN A 27 21.09 12.46 9.29
N LYS A 28 20.07 12.65 10.12
CA LYS A 28 19.06 11.61 10.36
C LYS A 28 18.01 11.64 9.23
N PRO A 29 17.51 10.48 8.82
CA PRO A 29 16.46 10.40 7.79
C PRO A 29 15.14 10.97 8.29
N VAL A 30 14.38 11.56 7.36
CA VAL A 30 13.04 12.10 7.60
C VAL A 30 12.10 11.56 6.54
N ALA A 31 10.98 11.02 6.97
CA ALA A 31 9.91 10.54 6.12
C ALA A 31 8.63 11.37 6.30
N TYR A 32 7.86 11.51 5.23
CA TYR A 32 6.49 12.05 5.26
C TYR A 32 5.51 10.93 4.96
N LEU A 33 4.42 10.88 5.73
CA LEU A 33 3.32 9.97 5.50
C LEU A 33 2.11 10.75 5.00
N THR A 34 1.53 10.31 3.90
CA THR A 34 0.29 10.85 3.37
C THR A 34 -0.76 9.76 3.38
N CYS A 35 -1.86 9.99 4.10
CA CYS A 35 -3.04 9.14 4.09
C CYS A 35 -4.26 9.96 3.74
N ASN A 36 -5.26 9.31 3.15
CA ASN A 36 -6.46 9.97 2.66
C ASN A 36 -7.67 9.63 3.54
N PHE A 37 -7.55 9.90 4.84
CA PHE A 37 -8.60 9.61 5.81
C PHE A 37 -9.75 10.60 5.75
N ASN A 38 -10.92 10.14 6.18
CA ASN A 38 -12.10 10.97 6.32
C ASN A 38 -11.88 12.10 7.30
N ARG A 39 -12.42 13.27 6.99
CA ARG A 39 -12.44 14.42 7.90
C ARG A 39 -13.49 14.25 9.00
N PRO A 40 -13.38 15.00 10.10
CA PRO A 40 -14.46 15.11 11.08
C PRO A 40 -15.77 15.57 10.44
N VAL A 41 -16.90 15.07 10.93
CA VAL A 41 -18.24 15.43 10.44
C VAL A 41 -19.06 16.01 11.58
N GLY A 42 -19.44 17.28 11.47
CA GLY A 42 -20.12 18.02 12.52
C GLY A 42 -19.28 18.04 13.80
N ASN A 43 -19.85 17.61 14.93
CA ASN A 43 -19.17 17.55 16.24
C ASN A 43 -18.47 16.20 16.49
N LYS A 44 -18.51 15.26 15.54
CA LYS A 44 -17.84 13.96 15.69
C LYS A 44 -16.39 14.04 15.19
N PRO A 45 -15.42 13.44 15.91
CA PRO A 45 -14.05 13.36 15.43
C PRO A 45 -13.95 12.53 14.13
N ALA A 46 -12.82 12.57 13.47
CA ALA A 46 -12.53 11.63 12.38
C ALA A 46 -12.50 10.21 12.96
N LEU A 47 -13.36 9.34 12.45
CA LEU A 47 -13.44 7.94 12.81
C LEU A 47 -12.86 7.12 11.68
N PHE A 48 -11.93 6.20 12.00
CA PHE A 48 -11.26 5.37 11.02
C PHE A 48 -11.92 4.01 10.93
N THR A 49 -12.09 3.53 9.70
CA THR A 49 -12.38 2.13 9.45
C THR A 49 -11.13 1.28 9.72
N HIS A 50 -11.30 -0.03 9.84
CA HIS A 50 -10.17 -0.94 9.98
C HIS A 50 -9.19 -0.85 8.80
N ASP A 51 -9.70 -0.72 7.58
CA ASP A 51 -8.87 -0.55 6.36
C ASP A 51 -8.05 0.74 6.40
N GLU A 52 -8.62 1.84 6.92
CA GLU A 52 -7.87 3.10 7.09
C GLU A 52 -6.77 2.97 8.13
N VAL A 53 -7.00 2.22 9.22
CA VAL A 53 -5.96 1.90 10.21
C VAL A 53 -4.87 1.03 9.57
N THR A 54 -5.24 0.00 8.82
CA THR A 54 -4.29 -0.85 8.10
C THR A 54 -3.44 -0.02 7.11
N THR A 55 -4.05 0.90 6.38
CA THR A 55 -3.33 1.85 5.51
C THR A 55 -2.33 2.70 6.28
N LEU A 56 -2.70 3.20 7.47
CA LEU A 56 -1.77 3.96 8.31
C LEU A 56 -0.55 3.13 8.72
N PHE A 57 -0.77 1.88 9.11
CA PHE A 57 0.31 0.96 9.47
C PHE A 57 1.18 0.63 8.27
N HIS A 58 0.59 0.44 7.09
CA HIS A 58 1.31 0.24 5.84
C HIS A 58 2.28 1.40 5.57
N GLU A 59 1.78 2.62 5.49
CA GLU A 59 2.62 3.79 5.24
C GLU A 59 3.66 4.02 6.34
N PHE A 60 3.30 3.72 7.58
CA PHE A 60 4.25 3.79 8.69
C PHE A 60 5.33 2.71 8.61
N GLY A 61 5.03 1.54 8.02
CA GLY A 61 6.02 0.50 7.73
C GLY A 61 7.12 1.00 6.78
N HIS A 62 6.74 1.68 5.70
CA HIS A 62 7.70 2.39 4.84
C HIS A 62 8.49 3.46 5.61
N GLY A 63 7.79 4.24 6.44
CA GLY A 63 8.41 5.28 7.27
C GLY A 63 9.44 4.70 8.24
N ILE A 64 9.13 3.62 8.94
CA ILE A 64 10.07 2.92 9.84
C ILE A 64 11.26 2.37 9.06
N HIS A 65 11.03 1.73 7.93
CA HIS A 65 12.10 1.24 7.08
C HIS A 65 13.07 2.36 6.71
N HIS A 66 12.57 3.51 6.28
CA HIS A 66 13.38 4.66 5.94
C HIS A 66 14.13 5.22 7.16
N MET A 67 13.43 5.44 8.28
CA MET A 67 13.98 6.10 9.46
C MET A 67 14.97 5.24 10.26
N LEU A 68 14.81 3.91 10.28
CA LEU A 68 15.68 3.00 11.02
C LEU A 68 16.87 2.48 10.21
N THR A 69 17.13 3.06 9.04
CA THR A 69 18.28 2.69 8.22
C THR A 69 19.60 2.77 8.99
N LYS A 70 20.46 1.80 8.74
CA LYS A 70 21.85 1.78 9.25
C LYS A 70 22.85 2.24 8.19
N ILE A 71 22.37 2.54 7.00
CA ILE A 71 23.17 3.02 5.86
C ILE A 71 23.22 4.54 5.91
N ASP A 72 24.41 5.10 5.92
CA ASP A 72 24.67 6.55 6.01
C ASP A 72 25.20 7.16 4.70
N THR A 73 24.88 6.52 3.58
CA THR A 73 25.14 6.99 2.22
C THR A 73 23.81 7.31 1.55
N ALA A 74 23.51 8.59 1.29
CA ALA A 74 22.19 9.09 0.92
C ALA A 74 21.53 8.33 -0.26
N GLY A 75 22.27 7.99 -1.30
CA GLY A 75 21.72 7.33 -2.49
C GLY A 75 21.24 5.88 -2.30
N VAL A 76 21.58 5.25 -1.16
CA VAL A 76 21.20 3.86 -0.82
C VAL A 76 20.73 3.76 0.63
N SER A 77 20.33 4.87 1.22
CA SER A 77 19.86 4.96 2.61
C SER A 77 18.33 4.88 2.68
N GLY A 78 17.83 4.14 3.65
CA GLY A 78 16.41 3.99 3.88
C GLY A 78 15.72 3.32 2.71
N ILE A 79 14.71 3.96 2.12
CA ILE A 79 13.96 3.44 0.98
C ILE A 79 14.73 3.59 -0.34
N ASN A 80 15.77 4.44 -0.37
CA ASN A 80 16.52 4.69 -1.59
C ASN A 80 17.36 3.48 -2.02
N GLY A 81 17.27 3.11 -3.29
CA GLY A 81 18.00 1.97 -3.84
C GLY A 81 17.44 0.59 -3.49
N VAL A 82 16.31 0.52 -2.79
CA VAL A 82 15.61 -0.74 -2.52
C VAL A 82 15.00 -1.26 -3.82
N PRO A 83 15.23 -2.54 -4.18
CA PRO A 83 14.54 -3.15 -5.32
C PRO A 83 13.02 -3.08 -5.18
N TRP A 84 12.32 -2.79 -6.28
CA TRP A 84 10.87 -2.62 -6.26
C TRP A 84 10.11 -3.85 -5.76
N ASP A 85 10.63 -5.05 -5.97
CA ASP A 85 10.03 -6.29 -5.47
C ASP A 85 10.25 -6.53 -3.97
N ALA A 86 11.04 -5.71 -3.29
CA ALA A 86 11.26 -5.74 -1.85
C ALA A 86 10.69 -4.52 -1.10
N VAL A 87 10.29 -3.47 -1.81
CA VAL A 87 9.91 -2.19 -1.20
C VAL A 87 8.67 -2.29 -0.32
N GLU A 88 7.73 -3.18 -0.65
CA GLU A 88 6.48 -3.37 0.08
C GLU A 88 6.59 -4.33 1.28
N LEU A 89 7.72 -5.00 1.47
CA LEU A 89 7.86 -5.94 2.58
C LEU A 89 7.69 -5.28 3.96
N PRO A 90 8.34 -4.16 4.29
CA PRO A 90 8.18 -3.52 5.60
C PRO A 90 6.77 -2.97 5.84
N SER A 91 6.13 -2.45 4.80
CA SER A 91 4.77 -1.90 4.89
C SER A 91 3.74 -3.00 5.12
N GLN A 92 3.72 -4.04 4.30
CA GLN A 92 2.80 -5.17 4.44
C GLN A 92 3.08 -6.00 5.70
N PHE A 93 4.33 -6.12 6.11
CA PHE A 93 4.67 -6.75 7.39
C PHE A 93 4.01 -6.02 8.57
N LEU A 94 4.04 -4.69 8.58
CA LEU A 94 3.47 -3.92 9.68
C LEU A 94 1.93 -3.99 9.72
N GLU A 95 1.25 -4.23 8.60
CA GLU A 95 -0.20 -4.47 8.54
C GLU A 95 -0.65 -5.65 9.41
N ASN A 96 0.21 -6.65 9.60
CA ASN A 96 -0.12 -7.84 10.40
C ASN A 96 -0.55 -7.49 11.82
N TRP A 97 0.01 -6.41 12.39
CA TRP A 97 -0.34 -5.94 13.74
C TRP A 97 -1.77 -5.44 13.85
N CYS A 98 -2.38 -4.98 12.74
CA CYS A 98 -3.78 -4.56 12.72
C CYS A 98 -4.77 -5.73 12.88
N TRP A 99 -4.28 -6.98 12.86
CA TRP A 99 -5.08 -8.18 13.03
C TRP A 99 -4.78 -8.93 14.33
N GLN A 100 -3.84 -8.43 15.14
CA GLN A 100 -3.51 -9.03 16.43
C GLN A 100 -4.43 -8.52 17.52
N PRO A 101 -5.10 -9.40 18.30
CA PRO A 101 -6.00 -9.00 19.37
C PRO A 101 -5.36 -8.06 20.39
N GLU A 102 -4.11 -8.34 20.74
CA GLU A 102 -3.32 -7.55 21.68
C GLU A 102 -3.11 -6.12 21.18
N ALA A 103 -2.75 -5.95 19.90
CA ALA A 103 -2.58 -4.63 19.29
C ALA A 103 -3.92 -3.90 19.18
N LEU A 104 -4.98 -4.57 18.73
CA LEU A 104 -6.31 -4.01 18.58
C LEU A 104 -6.88 -3.49 19.93
N SER A 105 -6.47 -4.07 21.04
CA SER A 105 -6.92 -3.65 22.38
C SER A 105 -6.51 -2.21 22.75
N PHE A 106 -5.43 -1.68 22.17
CA PHE A 106 -4.96 -0.31 22.45
C PHE A 106 -4.94 0.61 21.23
N ILE A 107 -5.04 0.11 20.02
CA ILE A 107 -5.21 0.97 18.84
C ILE A 107 -6.67 1.30 18.55
N SER A 108 -7.63 0.54 19.09
CA SER A 108 -9.06 0.80 18.98
C SER A 108 -9.62 1.39 20.28
N GLY A 109 -10.59 2.29 20.15
CA GLY A 109 -11.30 2.86 21.31
C GLY A 109 -12.55 3.59 20.87
N HIS A 110 -13.62 3.42 21.66
CA HIS A 110 -14.84 4.15 21.44
C HIS A 110 -14.61 5.66 21.64
N TYR A 111 -14.95 6.46 20.66
CA TYR A 111 -14.57 7.87 20.60
C TYR A 111 -15.11 8.75 21.73
N GLU A 112 -16.17 8.32 22.45
CA GLU A 112 -16.74 9.02 23.61
C GLU A 112 -16.29 8.41 24.94
N THR A 113 -16.24 7.06 25.05
CA THR A 113 -15.98 6.37 26.32
C THR A 113 -14.53 5.91 26.47
N GLY A 114 -13.79 5.78 25.37
CA GLY A 114 -12.44 5.21 25.36
C GLY A 114 -12.41 3.69 25.52
N GLU A 115 -13.56 3.03 25.63
CA GLU A 115 -13.63 1.58 25.78
C GLU A 115 -13.06 0.87 24.56
N PRO A 116 -12.27 -0.21 24.74
CA PRO A 116 -11.72 -0.99 23.63
C PRO A 116 -12.83 -1.67 22.84
N LEU A 117 -12.47 -2.14 21.63
CA LEU A 117 -13.40 -2.89 20.77
C LEU A 117 -13.95 -4.10 21.54
N PRO A 118 -15.30 -4.26 21.65
CA PRO A 118 -15.88 -5.42 22.32
C PRO A 118 -15.43 -6.75 21.71
N GLN A 119 -15.17 -7.76 22.55
CA GLN A 119 -14.67 -9.07 22.10
C GLN A 119 -15.52 -9.68 20.97
N ALA A 120 -16.84 -9.60 21.07
CA ALA A 120 -17.73 -10.13 20.03
C ALA A 120 -17.61 -9.42 18.68
N MET A 121 -17.17 -8.16 18.66
CA MET A 121 -16.88 -7.44 17.43
C MET A 121 -15.49 -7.80 16.90
N LEU A 122 -14.52 -7.95 17.78
CA LEU A 122 -13.18 -8.44 17.43
C LEU A 122 -13.23 -9.82 16.79
N ASP A 123 -13.99 -10.77 17.39
CA ASP A 123 -14.17 -12.12 16.84
C ASP A 123 -14.76 -12.09 15.43
N LYS A 124 -15.73 -11.21 15.18
CA LYS A 124 -16.33 -11.01 13.84
C LYS A 124 -15.32 -10.42 12.84
N LEU A 125 -14.53 -9.44 13.27
CA LEU A 125 -13.50 -8.83 12.44
C LEU A 125 -12.47 -9.89 12.00
N LEU A 126 -11.97 -10.67 12.95
CA LEU A 126 -11.00 -11.72 12.66
C LEU A 126 -11.58 -12.85 11.80
N ALA A 127 -12.83 -13.23 12.00
CA ALA A 127 -13.52 -14.20 11.16
C ALA A 127 -13.73 -13.70 9.73
N ALA A 128 -13.89 -12.38 9.54
CA ALA A 128 -14.05 -11.77 8.23
C ALA A 128 -12.73 -11.62 7.45
N LYS A 129 -11.57 -11.71 8.09
CA LYS A 129 -10.25 -11.50 7.48
C LYS A 129 -10.05 -12.26 6.16
N ASN A 130 -10.47 -13.51 6.13
CA ASN A 130 -10.29 -14.39 4.97
C ASN A 130 -11.54 -14.46 4.07
N TYR A 131 -12.59 -13.70 4.37
CA TYR A 131 -13.80 -13.71 3.54
C TYR A 131 -13.50 -13.15 2.15
N GLN A 132 -13.75 -13.99 1.15
CA GLN A 132 -13.47 -13.69 -0.27
C GLN A 132 -12.00 -13.26 -0.58
N ALA A 133 -11.04 -13.65 0.24
CA ALA A 133 -9.63 -13.33 0.02
C ALA A 133 -9.12 -13.80 -1.36
N ALA A 134 -9.61 -14.93 -1.87
CA ALA A 134 -9.27 -15.40 -3.21
C ALA A 134 -9.69 -14.42 -4.32
N LEU A 135 -10.82 -13.70 -4.16
CA LEU A 135 -11.23 -12.69 -5.14
C LEU A 135 -10.27 -11.49 -5.13
N PHE A 136 -9.77 -11.12 -3.96
CA PHE A 136 -8.75 -10.09 -3.84
C PHE A 136 -7.45 -10.51 -4.54
N ILE A 137 -6.98 -11.74 -4.32
CA ILE A 137 -5.79 -12.28 -5.00
C ILE A 137 -5.97 -12.28 -6.51
N LEU A 138 -7.13 -12.74 -7.02
CA LEU A 138 -7.41 -12.67 -8.46
C LEU A 138 -7.36 -11.24 -9.01
N ARG A 139 -7.80 -10.27 -8.22
CA ARG A 139 -7.71 -8.86 -8.60
C ARG A 139 -6.27 -8.37 -8.64
N GLN A 140 -5.43 -8.76 -7.69
CA GLN A 140 -4.01 -8.44 -7.70
C GLN A 140 -3.27 -9.11 -8.88
N LEU A 141 -3.64 -10.36 -9.21
CA LEU A 141 -3.13 -11.04 -10.40
C LEU A 141 -3.55 -10.32 -11.70
N GLU A 142 -4.78 -9.79 -11.76
CA GLU A 142 -5.19 -8.96 -12.92
C GLU A 142 -4.26 -7.76 -13.09
N PHE A 143 -3.95 -7.06 -12.02
CA PHE A 143 -3.06 -5.89 -12.05
C PHE A 143 -1.63 -6.26 -12.43
N GLY A 144 -1.06 -7.27 -11.79
CA GLY A 144 0.31 -7.71 -12.05
C GLY A 144 0.50 -8.28 -13.46
N LEU A 145 -0.42 -9.10 -13.94
CA LEU A 145 -0.38 -9.64 -15.31
C LEU A 145 -0.58 -8.55 -16.37
N PHE A 146 -1.50 -7.61 -16.12
CA PHE A 146 -1.71 -6.49 -17.02
C PHE A 146 -0.46 -5.62 -17.13
N ASP A 147 0.14 -5.26 -15.99
CA ASP A 147 1.37 -4.50 -15.93
C ASP A 147 2.50 -5.22 -16.68
N PHE A 148 2.77 -6.46 -16.32
CA PHE A 148 3.90 -7.21 -16.87
C PHE A 148 3.78 -7.43 -18.37
N ARG A 149 2.61 -7.85 -18.84
CA ARG A 149 2.36 -8.06 -20.27
C ARG A 149 2.42 -6.76 -21.06
N LEU A 150 1.87 -5.67 -20.50
CA LEU A 150 1.90 -4.36 -21.16
C LEU A 150 3.32 -3.89 -21.43
N HIS A 151 4.25 -4.13 -20.51
CA HIS A 151 5.65 -3.73 -20.65
C HIS A 151 6.50 -4.75 -21.43
N TYR A 152 6.32 -6.04 -21.17
CA TYR A 152 7.10 -7.11 -21.79
C TYR A 152 6.74 -7.34 -23.25
N GLU A 153 5.44 -7.29 -23.59
CA GLU A 153 4.95 -7.57 -24.94
C GLU A 153 4.86 -6.31 -25.83
N TYR A 154 5.26 -5.16 -25.31
CA TYR A 154 5.17 -3.90 -26.05
C TYR A 154 6.06 -3.89 -27.28
N GLN A 155 5.45 -3.58 -28.42
CA GLN A 155 6.14 -3.40 -29.70
C GLN A 155 5.74 -2.05 -30.30
N PRO A 156 6.68 -1.09 -30.45
CA PRO A 156 6.38 0.24 -30.98
C PRO A 156 5.68 0.23 -32.34
N SER A 157 6.06 -0.71 -33.22
CA SER A 157 5.47 -0.86 -34.56
C SER A 157 4.01 -1.35 -34.56
N ALA A 158 3.55 -1.99 -33.48
CA ALA A 158 2.21 -2.54 -33.35
C ALA A 158 1.21 -1.55 -32.71
N GLY A 159 1.69 -0.37 -32.30
CA GLY A 159 0.88 0.64 -31.58
C GLY A 159 0.50 0.22 -30.16
N ALA A 160 -0.24 1.09 -29.48
CA ALA A 160 -0.69 0.85 -28.10
C ALA A 160 -1.84 -0.16 -28.06
N LYS A 161 -1.66 -1.25 -27.32
CA LYS A 161 -2.64 -2.33 -27.15
C LYS A 161 -3.22 -2.37 -25.73
N ILE A 162 -3.24 -1.25 -25.03
CA ILE A 162 -3.58 -1.17 -23.59
C ILE A 162 -4.91 -1.86 -23.26
N MET A 163 -5.99 -1.46 -23.94
CA MET A 163 -7.32 -2.03 -23.68
C MET A 163 -7.46 -3.48 -24.16
N GLN A 164 -6.73 -3.86 -25.23
CA GLN A 164 -6.70 -5.23 -25.69
C GLN A 164 -6.00 -6.13 -24.66
N THR A 165 -4.80 -5.76 -24.20
CA THR A 165 -4.05 -6.51 -23.18
C THR A 165 -4.87 -6.65 -21.90
N LEU A 166 -5.52 -5.58 -21.44
CA LEU A 166 -6.43 -5.64 -20.29
C LEU A 166 -7.57 -6.64 -20.51
N ALA A 167 -8.21 -6.63 -21.68
CA ALA A 167 -9.31 -7.54 -21.98
C ALA A 167 -8.84 -9.01 -22.01
N GLU A 168 -7.66 -9.29 -22.52
CA GLU A 168 -7.06 -10.63 -22.55
C GLU A 168 -6.73 -11.12 -21.13
N VAL A 169 -6.11 -10.28 -20.30
CA VAL A 169 -5.83 -10.61 -18.90
C VAL A 169 -7.11 -10.88 -18.12
N LYS A 170 -8.13 -10.06 -18.30
CA LYS A 170 -9.43 -10.26 -17.64
C LYS A 170 -10.08 -11.59 -17.98
N LYS A 171 -9.95 -12.07 -19.22
CA LYS A 171 -10.46 -13.40 -19.60
C LYS A 171 -9.79 -14.53 -18.83
N LEU A 172 -8.55 -14.34 -18.37
CA LEU A 172 -7.81 -15.36 -17.63
C LEU A 172 -8.13 -15.36 -16.14
N VAL A 173 -8.28 -14.19 -15.52
CA VAL A 173 -8.31 -14.07 -14.06
C VAL A 173 -9.54 -13.38 -13.50
N SER A 174 -10.32 -12.67 -14.28
CA SER A 174 -11.49 -11.95 -13.76
C SER A 174 -12.69 -12.85 -13.63
N VAL A 175 -13.30 -12.88 -12.44
CA VAL A 175 -14.50 -13.69 -12.14
C VAL A 175 -15.77 -12.98 -12.62
N MET A 176 -15.73 -11.66 -12.71
CA MET A 176 -16.88 -10.83 -13.07
C MET A 176 -16.63 -10.03 -14.34
N PRO A 177 -17.61 -9.93 -15.21
CA PRO A 177 -17.47 -9.12 -16.42
C PRO A 177 -17.31 -7.65 -16.05
N SER A 178 -16.38 -6.97 -16.73
CA SER A 178 -16.23 -5.52 -16.59
C SER A 178 -17.20 -4.79 -17.50
N PRO A 179 -17.75 -3.64 -17.08
CA PRO A 179 -18.58 -2.83 -17.95
C PRO A 179 -17.77 -2.32 -19.15
N SER A 180 -18.41 -2.24 -20.32
CA SER A 180 -17.76 -1.83 -21.57
C SER A 180 -17.23 -0.39 -21.54
N TRP A 181 -17.79 0.45 -20.67
CA TRP A 181 -17.35 1.83 -20.46
C TRP A 181 -16.20 1.96 -19.45
N GLY A 182 -15.79 0.85 -18.80
CA GLY A 182 -14.70 0.86 -17.80
C GLY A 182 -13.38 1.35 -18.39
N ARG A 183 -12.70 2.22 -17.68
CA ARG A 183 -11.44 2.86 -18.08
C ARG A 183 -10.36 2.73 -17.01
N PHE A 184 -10.28 1.56 -16.37
CA PHE A 184 -9.32 1.28 -15.29
C PHE A 184 -7.89 1.75 -15.59
N PRO A 185 -7.31 1.54 -16.80
CA PRO A 185 -5.92 1.95 -17.05
C PRO A 185 -5.69 3.46 -16.87
N HIS A 186 -6.70 4.30 -17.06
CA HIS A 186 -6.56 5.75 -16.90
C HIS A 186 -6.41 6.20 -15.43
N ALA A 187 -6.76 5.33 -14.49
CA ALA A 187 -6.65 5.58 -13.06
C ALA A 187 -5.52 4.76 -12.40
N PHE A 188 -4.81 3.94 -13.18
CA PHE A 188 -3.78 3.05 -12.66
C PHE A 188 -2.43 3.77 -12.56
N SER A 189 -2.35 4.75 -11.66
CA SER A 189 -1.16 5.57 -11.47
C SER A 189 0.07 4.78 -11.05
N HIS A 190 -0.06 3.68 -10.33
CA HIS A 190 1.05 2.84 -9.88
C HIS A 190 2.04 2.54 -10.99
N ILE A 191 1.58 2.04 -12.13
CA ILE A 191 2.45 1.64 -13.24
C ILE A 191 2.74 2.76 -14.25
N PHE A 192 1.92 3.83 -14.28
CA PHE A 192 2.10 4.92 -15.23
C PHE A 192 2.74 6.18 -14.65
N ALA A 193 2.70 6.34 -13.32
CA ALA A 193 3.24 7.52 -12.63
C ALA A 193 3.85 7.23 -11.26
N GLY A 194 3.65 6.03 -10.71
CA GLY A 194 4.04 5.66 -9.36
C GLY A 194 5.35 4.86 -9.24
N GLY A 195 6.03 4.59 -10.37
CA GLY A 195 7.29 3.85 -10.35
C GLY A 195 7.18 2.33 -10.43
N TYR A 196 5.97 1.74 -10.38
CA TYR A 196 5.74 0.29 -10.41
C TYR A 196 5.65 -0.31 -11.83
N ALA A 197 6.12 0.38 -12.87
CA ALA A 197 6.15 -0.16 -14.24
C ALA A 197 6.92 -1.49 -14.30
N ALA A 198 6.25 -2.55 -14.77
CA ALA A 198 6.72 -3.94 -14.76
C ALA A 198 7.05 -4.48 -13.34
N GLY A 199 6.60 -3.81 -12.29
CA GLY A 199 6.92 -4.10 -10.90
C GLY A 199 5.71 -4.28 -9.98
N TYR A 200 4.48 -4.18 -10.47
CA TYR A 200 3.29 -4.29 -9.64
C TYR A 200 3.13 -5.64 -8.93
N TYR A 201 3.72 -6.71 -9.45
CA TYR A 201 3.75 -8.03 -8.82
C TYR A 201 4.37 -8.01 -7.41
N SER A 202 5.16 -6.97 -7.09
CA SER A 202 5.83 -6.80 -5.81
C SER A 202 4.89 -6.87 -4.61
N TYR A 203 3.64 -6.39 -4.74
CA TYR A 203 2.64 -6.47 -3.69
C TYR A 203 2.32 -7.91 -3.28
N LEU A 204 2.06 -8.79 -4.25
CA LEU A 204 1.82 -10.22 -3.94
C LEU A 204 3.09 -10.93 -3.47
N TRP A 205 4.24 -10.54 -4.00
CA TRP A 205 5.52 -11.10 -3.56
C TRP A 205 5.83 -10.72 -2.12
N ALA A 206 5.65 -9.46 -1.77
CA ALA A 206 5.82 -8.96 -0.41
C ALA A 206 4.80 -9.56 0.58
N GLU A 207 3.57 -9.85 0.14
CA GLU A 207 2.57 -10.57 0.95
C GLU A 207 3.10 -11.95 1.39
N VAL A 208 3.71 -12.70 0.47
CA VAL A 208 4.32 -14.00 0.81
C VAL A 208 5.46 -13.84 1.81
N LEU A 209 6.33 -12.85 1.60
CA LEU A 209 7.46 -12.59 2.51
C LEU A 209 6.99 -12.08 3.88
N SER A 210 5.97 -11.23 3.90
CA SER A 210 5.37 -10.71 5.14
C SER A 210 4.69 -11.81 5.97
N ALA A 211 4.15 -12.83 5.30
CA ALA A 211 3.54 -13.98 5.98
C ALA A 211 4.56 -14.98 6.53
N ASP A 212 5.78 -15.00 5.97
CA ASP A 212 6.87 -15.89 6.40
C ASP A 212 7.72 -15.28 7.54
N ALA A 213 7.69 -13.97 7.71
CA ALA A 213 8.48 -13.22 8.67
C ALA A 213 7.84 -13.17 10.07
#